data_bf259a9cd89bc109b40598cc9dba6757
#
_entry.id   bf259a9cd89bc109b40598cc9dba6757
#
_cell.length_a   1.000
_cell.length_b   1.000
_cell.length_c   1.000
_cell.angle_alpha   90.00
_cell.angle_beta   90.00
_cell.angle_gamma   90.00
#
_symmetry.space_group_name_H-M   'P 1'
#
loop_
_entity.id
_entity.type
_entity.pdbx_description
1 polymer ?
#
loop_
_entity_poly.entity_id
_entity_poly.type
_entity_poly.pdbx_seq_one_letter_code
_entity_poly.pdbx_strand_id
1 'polypeptide(L)'
;MKLLALGLSIVSVALAASRKSAPKGAFTVGKGQKFETISKAVAALSNTTTAEQLIFIQPGTYAEQVFIPKLSGPLTVQGYTTDDSKYSKNQVTIVASESQKTQPGNDLTATLRVWTSDFKLYNVNVRNAFGEGSQAVAVSANAGVSPLRVFSLLT
;
A
#
# COMPACT_ATOMS: atom_id res chain seq x y z
N MET A 1 39.39 -30.04 32.52
CA MET A 1 37.96 -29.70 32.59
C MET A 1 37.59 -28.86 31.36
N LYS A 2 36.88 -29.44 30.40
CA LYS A 2 36.37 -28.65 29.24
C LYS A 2 34.94 -28.24 29.53
N LEU A 3 34.69 -26.93 29.69
CA LEU A 3 33.33 -26.38 29.74
C LEU A 3 32.71 -26.46 28.37
N LEU A 4 31.66 -27.23 28.19
CA LEU A 4 30.78 -27.13 27.00
C LEU A 4 29.82 -25.95 27.26
N ALA A 5 29.97 -24.89 26.46
CA ALA A 5 28.98 -23.82 26.40
C ALA A 5 27.81 -24.30 25.52
N LEU A 6 26.67 -24.56 26.15
CA LEU A 6 25.42 -24.84 25.46
C LEU A 6 24.85 -23.52 24.90
N GLY A 7 24.98 -23.31 23.61
CA GLY A 7 24.38 -22.14 22.93
C GLY A 7 22.85 -22.30 22.88
N LEU A 8 22.14 -21.50 23.66
CA LEU A 8 20.67 -21.40 23.61
C LEU A 8 20.27 -20.58 22.36
N SER A 9 19.91 -21.25 21.27
CA SER A 9 19.32 -20.59 20.10
C SER A 9 17.91 -20.13 20.44
N ILE A 10 17.74 -18.82 20.64
CA ILE A 10 16.40 -18.21 20.76
C ILE A 10 15.81 -18.17 19.36
N VAL A 11 14.90 -19.07 19.06
CA VAL A 11 14.05 -19.00 17.86
C VAL A 11 13.00 -17.92 18.11
N SER A 12 13.19 -16.76 17.51
CA SER A 12 12.16 -15.69 17.52
C SER A 12 11.00 -16.13 16.64
N VAL A 13 9.93 -16.61 17.25
CA VAL A 13 8.66 -16.82 16.53
C VAL A 13 8.06 -15.44 16.30
N ALA A 14 8.11 -14.96 15.05
CA ALA A 14 7.38 -13.77 14.67
C ALA A 14 5.87 -14.12 14.74
N LEU A 15 5.19 -13.61 15.75
CA LEU A 15 3.74 -13.71 15.85
C LEU A 15 3.13 -12.80 14.78
N ALA A 16 2.24 -13.38 13.95
CA ALA A 16 1.47 -12.60 13.01
C ALA A 16 0.63 -11.56 13.75
N ALA A 17 0.79 -10.31 13.38
CA ALA A 17 0.01 -9.22 13.94
C ALA A 17 -1.24 -8.96 13.11
N SER A 18 -2.28 -8.43 13.73
CA SER A 18 -3.47 -7.95 13.00
C SER A 18 -3.47 -6.43 12.93
N ARG A 19 -3.94 -5.88 11.81
CA ARG A 19 -4.13 -4.43 11.62
C ARG A 19 -5.63 -4.13 11.46
N LYS A 20 -6.35 -4.17 12.58
CA LYS A 20 -7.81 -4.00 12.61
C LYS A 20 -8.26 -2.59 12.94
N SER A 21 -7.37 -1.74 13.38
CA SER A 21 -7.66 -0.36 13.77
C SER A 21 -6.63 0.61 13.19
N ALA A 22 -7.09 1.81 12.89
CA ALA A 22 -6.22 2.88 12.41
C ALA A 22 -5.22 3.29 13.50
N PRO A 23 -3.92 3.41 13.16
CA PRO A 23 -2.97 4.05 14.07
C PRO A 23 -3.38 5.48 14.39
N LYS A 24 -2.93 5.98 15.54
CA LYS A 24 -3.21 7.37 15.95
C LYS A 24 -2.67 8.35 14.89
N GLY A 25 -3.51 9.30 14.47
CA GLY A 25 -3.17 10.31 13.49
C GLY A 25 -3.30 9.88 12.03
N ALA A 26 -3.69 8.63 11.76
CA ALA A 26 -3.91 8.16 10.40
C ALA A 26 -5.12 8.84 9.73
N PHE A 27 -5.00 9.10 8.43
CA PHE A 27 -6.13 9.44 7.56
C PHE A 27 -6.93 8.16 7.31
N THR A 28 -8.15 8.07 7.87
CA THR A 28 -8.98 6.86 7.77
C THR A 28 -9.88 6.91 6.55
N VAL A 29 -9.85 5.84 5.74
CA VAL A 29 -10.59 5.70 4.49
C VAL A 29 -11.60 4.56 4.61
N GLY A 30 -12.81 4.78 4.11
CA GLY A 30 -13.87 3.79 4.04
C GLY A 30 -15.26 4.35 4.31
N LYS A 31 -16.26 3.50 4.22
CA LYS A 31 -17.65 3.90 4.50
C LYS A 31 -17.80 4.38 5.95
N GLY A 32 -18.29 5.59 6.12
CA GLY A 32 -18.44 6.21 7.45
C GLY A 32 -17.16 6.71 8.09
N GLN A 33 -16.03 6.68 7.39
CA GLN A 33 -14.77 7.26 7.82
C GLN A 33 -14.65 8.72 7.38
N LYS A 34 -13.57 9.39 7.84
CA LYS A 34 -13.27 10.78 7.44
C LYS A 34 -13.19 10.96 5.92
N PHE A 35 -12.65 9.94 5.23
CA PHE A 35 -12.55 9.94 3.77
C PHE A 35 -13.26 8.69 3.21
N GLU A 36 -14.13 8.88 2.23
CA GLU A 36 -14.84 7.78 1.58
C GLU A 36 -13.98 7.07 0.52
N THR A 37 -13.00 7.80 -0.07
CA THR A 37 -12.10 7.29 -1.11
C THR A 37 -10.65 7.52 -0.75
N ILE A 38 -9.76 6.70 -1.31
CA ILE A 38 -8.31 6.82 -1.10
C ILE A 38 -7.80 8.12 -1.72
N SER A 39 -8.30 8.47 -2.90
CA SER A 39 -7.93 9.70 -3.59
C SER A 39 -8.27 10.96 -2.79
N LYS A 40 -9.41 10.96 -2.05
CA LYS A 40 -9.74 12.06 -1.13
C LYS A 40 -8.76 12.14 0.04
N ALA A 41 -8.34 11.00 0.60
CA ALA A 41 -7.34 10.97 1.67
C ALA A 41 -5.98 11.46 1.17
N VAL A 42 -5.56 11.03 -0.03
CA VAL A 42 -4.31 11.49 -0.67
C VAL A 42 -4.33 13.00 -0.91
N ALA A 43 -5.45 13.56 -1.39
CA ALA A 43 -5.61 15.00 -1.60
C ALA A 43 -5.53 15.83 -0.32
N ALA A 44 -5.77 15.22 0.84
CA ALA A 44 -5.67 15.87 2.15
C ALA A 44 -4.27 15.77 2.79
N LEU A 45 -3.33 15.04 2.17
CA LEU A 45 -1.95 14.95 2.66
C LEU A 45 -1.24 16.30 2.51
N SER A 46 -0.34 16.58 3.44
CA SER A 46 0.58 17.71 3.32
C SER A 46 1.73 17.36 2.37
N ASN A 47 1.98 18.19 1.39
CA ASN A 47 3.13 18.06 0.49
C ASN A 47 4.40 18.72 1.01
N THR A 48 4.32 19.46 2.14
CA THR A 48 5.43 20.21 2.72
C THR A 48 5.97 19.64 4.02
N THR A 49 5.19 18.83 4.75
CA THR A 49 5.68 18.18 5.97
C THR A 49 6.75 17.14 5.67
N THR A 50 7.79 17.12 6.49
CA THR A 50 8.83 16.07 6.47
C THR A 50 8.51 14.91 7.43
N ALA A 51 7.49 15.07 8.27
CA ALA A 51 7.00 14.00 9.15
C ALA A 51 6.28 12.91 8.34
N GLU A 52 6.34 11.67 8.83
CA GLU A 52 5.60 10.56 8.24
C GLU A 52 4.09 10.81 8.29
N GLN A 53 3.43 10.59 7.16
CA GLN A 53 1.98 10.60 7.05
C GLN A 53 1.48 9.17 6.85
N LEU A 54 0.28 8.87 7.35
CA LEU A 54 -0.26 7.53 7.36
C LEU A 54 -1.71 7.52 6.89
N ILE A 55 -2.01 6.67 5.91
CA ILE A 55 -3.37 6.36 5.47
C ILE A 55 -3.71 4.94 5.94
N PHE A 56 -4.86 4.79 6.60
CA PHE A 56 -5.42 3.51 6.98
C PHE A 56 -6.73 3.25 6.24
N ILE A 57 -6.81 2.12 5.55
CA ILE A 57 -7.93 1.80 4.67
C ILE A 57 -8.74 0.67 5.29
N GLN A 58 -10.05 0.90 5.51
CA GLN A 58 -11.01 -0.08 5.98
C GLN A 58 -11.28 -1.18 4.94
N PRO A 59 -11.81 -2.35 5.34
CA PRO A 59 -12.17 -3.42 4.42
C PRO A 59 -13.07 -2.94 3.29
N GLY A 60 -12.75 -3.33 2.06
CA GLY A 60 -13.57 -3.00 0.90
C GLY A 60 -12.82 -3.06 -0.43
N THR A 61 -13.58 -2.93 -1.49
CA THR A 61 -13.08 -2.75 -2.85
C THR A 61 -13.28 -1.30 -3.26
N TYR A 62 -12.17 -0.64 -3.59
CA TYR A 62 -12.10 0.77 -3.98
C TYR A 62 -11.88 0.84 -5.49
N ALA A 63 -12.95 1.16 -6.22
CA ALA A 63 -12.93 1.27 -7.67
C ALA A 63 -12.45 2.65 -8.08
N GLU A 64 -11.13 2.87 -8.03
CA GLU A 64 -10.49 4.15 -8.35
C GLU A 64 -9.05 3.94 -8.83
N GLN A 65 -8.59 4.83 -9.71
CA GLN A 65 -7.17 5.01 -9.99
C GLN A 65 -6.59 5.98 -8.97
N VAL A 66 -5.60 5.53 -8.20
CA VAL A 66 -4.98 6.34 -7.14
C VAL A 66 -3.66 6.91 -7.62
N PHE A 67 -3.52 8.24 -7.54
CA PHE A 67 -2.26 8.93 -7.80
C PHE A 67 -1.71 9.55 -6.54
N ILE A 68 -0.51 9.11 -6.13
CA ILE A 68 0.25 9.66 -5.00
C ILE A 68 1.32 10.59 -5.56
N PRO A 69 1.16 11.92 -5.40
CA PRO A 69 2.11 12.91 -5.90
C PRO A 69 3.41 12.89 -5.07
N LYS A 70 4.38 13.68 -5.51
CA LYS A 70 5.60 13.90 -4.74
C LYS A 70 5.29 14.57 -3.39
N LEU A 71 5.76 13.96 -2.31
CA LEU A 71 5.65 14.46 -0.94
C LEU A 71 7.04 14.76 -0.39
N SER A 72 7.14 15.65 0.60
CA SER A 72 8.39 15.99 1.27
C SER A 72 8.79 15.01 2.36
N GLY A 73 7.83 14.25 2.89
CA GLY A 73 8.03 13.25 3.95
C GLY A 73 7.55 11.86 3.56
N PRO A 74 7.84 10.85 4.40
CA PRO A 74 7.43 9.47 4.19
C PRO A 74 5.91 9.32 4.16
N LEU A 75 5.43 8.38 3.33
CA LEU A 75 4.03 7.98 3.33
C LEU A 75 3.90 6.48 3.54
N THR A 76 3.13 6.10 4.56
CA THR A 76 2.73 4.72 4.79
C THR A 76 1.25 4.54 4.51
N VAL A 77 0.90 3.59 3.65
CA VAL A 77 -0.49 3.17 3.37
C VAL A 77 -0.69 1.77 3.91
N GLN A 78 -1.68 1.60 4.80
CA GLN A 78 -2.00 0.32 5.43
C GLN A 78 -3.44 -0.06 5.17
N GLY A 79 -3.65 -1.29 4.70
CA GLY A 79 -4.97 -1.90 4.65
C GLY A 79 -5.31 -2.67 5.93
N TYR A 80 -6.59 -2.73 6.23
CA TYR A 80 -7.11 -3.63 7.25
C TYR A 80 -6.76 -5.08 6.93
N THR A 81 -6.28 -5.83 7.94
CA THR A 81 -6.07 -7.26 7.83
C THR A 81 -6.24 -7.95 9.19
N THR A 82 -6.62 -9.21 9.16
CA THR A 82 -6.67 -10.07 10.36
C THR A 82 -5.36 -10.79 10.65
N ASP A 83 -4.46 -10.84 9.65
CA ASP A 83 -3.14 -11.47 9.74
C ASP A 83 -2.22 -10.79 8.73
N ASP A 84 -1.27 -10.01 9.23
CA ASP A 84 -0.38 -9.19 8.38
C ASP A 84 0.77 -9.98 7.74
N SER A 85 0.95 -11.23 8.13
CA SER A 85 1.93 -12.15 7.54
C SER A 85 1.41 -12.86 6.28
N LYS A 86 0.09 -12.77 5.99
CA LYS A 86 -0.57 -13.48 4.90
C LYS A 86 -1.33 -12.54 3.97
N TYR A 87 -0.89 -12.42 2.72
CA TYR A 87 -1.59 -11.64 1.70
C TYR A 87 -3.05 -12.09 1.48
N SER A 88 -3.34 -13.41 1.65
CA SER A 88 -4.70 -13.96 1.54
C SER A 88 -5.67 -13.44 2.62
N LYS A 89 -5.16 -12.74 3.64
CA LYS A 89 -5.95 -12.09 4.69
C LYS A 89 -6.11 -10.59 4.48
N ASN A 90 -5.57 -10.05 3.38
CA ASN A 90 -5.84 -8.68 2.98
C ASN A 90 -7.32 -8.51 2.65
N GLN A 91 -7.95 -7.49 3.22
CA GLN A 91 -9.37 -7.21 3.02
C GLN A 91 -9.61 -5.89 2.28
N VAL A 92 -8.55 -5.29 1.78
CA VAL A 92 -8.57 -4.06 0.99
C VAL A 92 -8.10 -4.35 -0.41
N THR A 93 -8.90 -3.95 -1.41
CA THR A 93 -8.54 -4.05 -2.82
C THR A 93 -8.74 -2.70 -3.51
N ILE A 94 -7.70 -2.20 -4.18
CA ILE A 94 -7.80 -1.06 -5.10
C ILE A 94 -7.89 -1.64 -6.51
N VAL A 95 -8.88 -1.23 -7.28
CA VAL A 95 -9.08 -1.75 -8.63
C VAL A 95 -9.41 -0.63 -9.62
N ALA A 96 -8.74 -0.64 -10.76
CA ALA A 96 -9.09 0.18 -11.93
C ALA A 96 -9.03 -0.68 -13.20
N SER A 97 -9.47 -0.15 -14.32
CA SER A 97 -9.50 -0.84 -15.61
C SER A 97 -9.00 0.10 -16.71
N GLU A 98 -7.68 0.37 -16.68
CA GLU A 98 -7.01 1.26 -17.62
C GLU A 98 -5.95 0.51 -18.42
N SER A 99 -5.78 0.88 -19.69
CA SER A 99 -4.77 0.28 -20.58
C SER A 99 -4.22 1.28 -21.58
N GLN A 100 -3.19 0.89 -22.31
CA GLN A 100 -2.64 1.72 -23.40
C GLN A 100 -3.59 1.91 -24.60
N LYS A 101 -4.74 1.24 -24.62
CA LYS A 101 -5.81 1.58 -25.60
C LYS A 101 -6.43 2.94 -25.34
N THR A 102 -6.45 3.38 -24.08
CA THR A 102 -7.09 4.62 -23.63
C THR A 102 -6.12 5.63 -23.04
N GLN A 103 -4.95 5.16 -22.58
CA GLN A 103 -3.97 5.98 -21.88
C GLN A 103 -2.61 5.98 -22.57
N PRO A 104 -1.96 7.14 -22.77
CA PRO A 104 -0.63 7.21 -23.35
C PRO A 104 0.45 6.81 -22.33
N GLY A 105 0.97 5.60 -22.43
CA GLY A 105 2.08 5.11 -21.64
C GLY A 105 1.71 4.40 -20.34
N ASN A 106 2.62 3.57 -19.86
CA ASN A 106 2.39 2.62 -18.78
C ASN A 106 2.01 3.27 -17.44
N ASP A 107 2.63 4.39 -17.08
CA ASP A 107 2.32 5.06 -15.81
C ASP A 107 0.84 5.44 -15.72
N LEU A 108 0.27 5.97 -16.81
CA LEU A 108 -1.12 6.41 -16.81
C LEU A 108 -2.12 5.25 -16.80
N THR A 109 -1.70 4.03 -17.13
CA THR A 109 -2.56 2.84 -17.00
C THR A 109 -2.58 2.26 -15.60
N ALA A 110 -1.65 2.64 -14.72
CA ALA A 110 -1.51 2.01 -13.43
C ALA A 110 -2.66 2.35 -12.47
N THR A 111 -3.21 1.33 -11.83
CA THR A 111 -4.22 1.48 -10.79
C THR A 111 -3.70 2.29 -9.59
N LEU A 112 -2.46 2.04 -9.17
CA LEU A 112 -1.75 2.83 -8.17
C LEU A 112 -0.50 3.44 -8.78
N ARG A 113 -0.45 4.76 -8.84
CA ARG A 113 0.67 5.54 -9.36
C ARG A 113 1.37 6.25 -8.22
N VAL A 114 2.67 6.01 -8.03
CA VAL A 114 3.45 6.54 -6.90
C VAL A 114 4.62 7.38 -7.42
N TRP A 115 4.62 8.67 -7.10
CA TRP A 115 5.66 9.61 -7.48
C TRP A 115 6.44 10.16 -6.28
N THR A 116 6.11 9.70 -5.06
CA THR A 116 6.84 10.06 -3.86
C THR A 116 7.94 9.03 -3.54
N SER A 117 9.05 9.47 -3.02
CA SER A 117 10.07 8.63 -2.39
C SER A 117 9.61 8.22 -0.98
N ASP A 118 10.24 7.18 -0.41
CA ASP A 118 9.95 6.67 0.94
C ASP A 118 8.46 6.31 1.13
N PHE A 119 7.96 5.50 0.21
CA PHE A 119 6.59 4.98 0.20
C PHE A 119 6.54 3.53 0.69
N LYS A 120 5.60 3.26 1.58
CA LYS A 120 5.35 1.93 2.11
C LYS A 120 3.88 1.54 1.92
N LEU A 121 3.64 0.35 1.37
CA LEU A 121 2.30 -0.20 1.17
C LEU A 121 2.19 -1.54 1.90
N TYR A 122 1.21 -1.66 2.81
CA TYR A 122 0.99 -2.88 3.59
C TYR A 122 -0.44 -3.37 3.47
N ASN A 123 -0.60 -4.68 3.23
CA ASN A 123 -1.88 -5.38 3.30
C ASN A 123 -2.99 -4.79 2.41
N VAL A 124 -2.61 -4.33 1.22
CA VAL A 124 -3.51 -3.84 0.19
C VAL A 124 -3.29 -4.64 -1.09
N ASN A 125 -4.36 -5.15 -1.67
CA ASN A 125 -4.35 -5.73 -3.00
C ASN A 125 -4.52 -4.61 -4.03
N VAL A 126 -3.69 -4.60 -5.06
CA VAL A 126 -3.81 -3.66 -6.18
C VAL A 126 -4.00 -4.44 -7.46
N ARG A 127 -5.06 -4.14 -8.19
CA ARG A 127 -5.43 -4.87 -9.39
C ARG A 127 -5.79 -3.91 -10.53
N ASN A 128 -5.22 -4.15 -11.72
CA ASN A 128 -5.77 -3.61 -12.95
C ASN A 128 -6.68 -4.66 -13.57
N ALA A 129 -7.94 -4.35 -13.76
CA ALA A 129 -8.97 -5.29 -14.23
C ALA A 129 -9.21 -5.22 -15.75
N PHE A 130 -8.33 -4.55 -16.51
CA PHE A 130 -8.50 -4.43 -17.96
C PHE A 130 -8.50 -5.81 -18.66
N GLY A 131 -7.67 -6.75 -18.18
CA GLY A 131 -7.53 -8.07 -18.79
C GLY A 131 -6.58 -8.09 -19.98
N GLU A 132 -6.86 -8.93 -20.96
CA GLU A 132 -6.01 -9.17 -22.13
C GLU A 132 -6.16 -8.09 -23.22
N GLY A 133 -5.17 -8.01 -24.11
CA GLY A 133 -5.24 -7.26 -25.37
C GLY A 133 -4.59 -5.88 -25.36
N SER A 134 -4.01 -5.43 -24.24
CA SER A 134 -3.17 -4.23 -24.16
C SER A 134 -2.37 -4.19 -22.87
N GLN A 135 -1.33 -3.38 -22.83
CA GLN A 135 -0.58 -3.18 -21.59
C GLN A 135 -1.44 -2.46 -20.54
N ALA A 136 -1.48 -3.04 -19.35
CA ALA A 136 -2.24 -2.56 -18.20
C ALA A 136 -1.43 -2.84 -16.93
N VAL A 137 -1.17 -1.81 -16.14
CA VAL A 137 -0.25 -1.88 -14.99
C VAL A 137 -1.05 -1.81 -13.70
N ALA A 138 -0.74 -2.67 -12.74
CA ALA A 138 -1.32 -2.58 -11.41
C ALA A 138 -0.66 -1.45 -10.59
N VAL A 139 0.67 -1.40 -10.55
CA VAL A 139 1.41 -0.38 -9.80
C VAL A 139 2.52 0.21 -10.66
N SER A 140 2.60 1.54 -10.72
CA SER A 140 3.72 2.30 -11.29
C SER A 140 4.38 3.13 -10.19
N ALA A 141 5.69 2.95 -10.00
CA ALA A 141 6.48 3.69 -9.04
C ALA A 141 7.59 4.46 -9.77
N ASN A 142 7.40 5.77 -9.89
CA ASN A 142 8.29 6.69 -10.62
C ASN A 142 9.15 7.57 -9.71
N ALA A 143 9.22 7.24 -8.43
CA ALA A 143 10.11 7.94 -7.51
C ALA A 143 11.55 7.49 -7.73
N GLY A 144 12.47 8.44 -7.89
CA GLY A 144 13.90 8.14 -7.88
C GLY A 144 14.29 7.49 -6.56
N VAL A 145 14.79 6.27 -6.66
CA VAL A 145 15.57 5.50 -5.68
C VAL A 145 15.19 5.67 -4.22
N SER A 146 14.09 5.07 -3.81
CA SER A 146 13.87 4.61 -2.43
C SER A 146 13.21 3.24 -2.48
N PRO A 147 13.48 2.33 -1.57
CA PRO A 147 12.92 1.00 -1.66
C PRO A 147 11.41 1.08 -1.50
N LEU A 148 10.69 0.84 -2.60
CA LEU A 148 9.27 0.55 -2.56
C LEU A 148 9.10 -0.77 -1.79
N ARG A 149 8.58 -0.71 -0.58
CA ARG A 149 8.24 -1.90 0.19
C ARG A 149 6.77 -2.24 -0.05
N VAL A 150 6.51 -3.09 -1.03
CA VAL A 150 5.18 -3.65 -1.30
C VAL A 150 5.15 -5.05 -0.72
N PHE A 151 4.24 -5.30 0.21
CA PHE A 151 4.08 -6.60 0.84
C PHE A 151 2.87 -7.38 0.32
N SER A 152 2.34 -7.08 -0.84
CA SER A 152 1.50 -7.96 -1.65
C SER A 152 1.08 -7.29 -2.96
N LEU A 153 1.46 -7.86 -4.07
CA LEU A 153 0.88 -7.60 -5.39
C LEU A 153 0.17 -8.87 -5.83
N LEU A 154 -1.10 -8.75 -6.22
CA LEU A 154 -1.80 -9.78 -6.98
C LEU A 154 -1.77 -9.36 -8.46
N THR A 155 -1.20 -10.22 -9.29
CA THR A 155 -1.31 -10.16 -10.76
C THR A 155 -2.58 -10.83 -11.20
#